data_d302dee924543b5aec25163113478b7d
#
_entry.id   d302dee924543b5aec25163113478b7d
#
_cell.length_a   1.000
_cell.length_b   1.000
_cell.length_c   1.000
_cell.angle_alpha   90.00
_cell.angle_beta   90.00
_cell.angle_gamma   90.00
#
_symmetry.space_group_name_H-M   'P 1'
#
loop_
_entity.id
_entity.type
_entity.pdbx_description
1 polymer ?
#
loop_
_entity_poly.entity_id
_entity_poly.type
_entity_poly.pdbx_seq_one_letter_code
_entity_poly.pdbx_strand_id
1 'polypeptide(L)'
;MKTVYLTNIPAPYREDCHDIVYKNLNRNYTVIYCSKSEPNRRWKLEKRTYKKIFLKDSSIKFKKKNIYIGFDIINILNKEKPNIIILNGLAPTMIFAFIWAKIKNCKIIASTDANILTENQQGINFIQKLIRILIYKRFDAYIGASKKSLKLFEFYGAKAKNKFFVSHYSYPTKKLNICPIEKRQYDIVLCGQFIKRKLYDFSIDVIEKILVEKKELNIKILGYGPMKDHVLDRLNKLGVNYNYNGTSDPSKILKEFSTAKLFLFPTKSDGWGVVANEACIAGTPVITCNNAGAANELIINNFNGLVLKLKVKLWSQEIIKILNNERKLKKYSKNASVFVKNFDSSAAAKKIIMAVKLAIK
;
A
#
# COMPACT_ATOMS: atom_id res chain seq x y z
N MET A 1 -23.63 2.93 17.55
CA MET A 1 -23.57 3.76 16.35
C MET A 1 -22.98 2.93 15.23
N LYS A 2 -23.71 2.77 14.13
CA LYS A 2 -23.37 1.85 13.06
C LYS A 2 -22.49 2.52 11.99
N THR A 3 -21.36 1.92 11.68
CA THR A 3 -20.39 2.40 10.70
C THR A 3 -20.24 1.40 9.56
N VAL A 4 -20.31 1.88 8.33
CA VAL A 4 -20.03 1.08 7.12
C VAL A 4 -18.73 1.56 6.49
N TYR A 5 -17.87 0.62 6.08
CA TYR A 5 -16.68 0.87 5.27
C TYR A 5 -16.89 0.26 3.88
N LEU A 6 -16.97 1.08 2.85
CA LEU A 6 -17.15 0.64 1.47
C LEU A 6 -15.82 0.70 0.71
N THR A 7 -15.40 -0.42 0.12
CA THR A 7 -14.14 -0.54 -0.61
C THR A 7 -14.25 -1.53 -1.78
N ASN A 8 -13.24 -1.55 -2.66
CA ASN A 8 -13.27 -2.35 -3.88
C ASN A 8 -13.23 -3.86 -3.60
N ILE A 9 -12.16 -4.33 -2.97
CA ILE A 9 -11.90 -5.76 -2.71
C ILE A 9 -11.28 -5.94 -1.32
N PRO A 10 -11.43 -7.12 -0.70
CA PRO A 10 -10.69 -7.44 0.52
C PRO A 10 -9.20 -7.55 0.22
N ALA A 11 -8.38 -7.01 1.12
CA ALA A 11 -6.93 -7.03 1.02
C ALA A 11 -6.32 -7.55 2.33
N PRO A 12 -5.45 -8.59 2.30
CA PRO A 12 -4.90 -9.23 3.50
C PRO A 12 -4.31 -8.24 4.51
N TYR A 13 -3.63 -7.20 4.02
CA TYR A 13 -3.00 -6.17 4.85
C TYR A 13 -3.98 -5.20 5.53
N ARG A 14 -5.31 -5.34 5.32
CA ARG A 14 -6.35 -4.53 5.99
C ARG A 14 -7.22 -5.36 6.92
N GLU A 15 -7.22 -6.67 6.79
CA GLU A 15 -8.15 -7.57 7.47
C GLU A 15 -8.07 -7.45 9.00
N ASP A 16 -6.85 -7.47 9.57
CA ASP A 16 -6.67 -7.33 11.02
C ASP A 16 -7.09 -5.95 11.52
N CYS A 17 -6.85 -4.91 10.72
CA CYS A 17 -7.30 -3.55 11.04
C CYS A 17 -8.84 -3.50 11.14
N HIS A 18 -9.56 -4.13 10.20
CA HIS A 18 -11.02 -4.19 10.25
C HIS A 18 -11.55 -4.98 11.45
N ASP A 19 -10.89 -6.08 11.85
CA ASP A 19 -11.24 -6.83 13.07
C ASP A 19 -11.07 -5.97 14.33
N ILE A 20 -9.98 -5.19 14.42
CA ILE A 20 -9.73 -4.28 15.55
C ILE A 20 -10.77 -3.16 15.59
N VAL A 21 -11.09 -2.54 14.45
CA VAL A 21 -12.14 -1.50 14.36
C VAL A 21 -13.49 -2.08 14.79
N TYR A 22 -13.86 -3.27 14.31
CA TYR A 22 -15.10 -3.95 14.65
C TYR A 22 -15.25 -4.17 16.16
N LYS A 23 -14.20 -4.67 16.82
CA LYS A 23 -14.18 -4.88 18.28
C LYS A 23 -14.35 -3.57 19.04
N ASN A 24 -13.63 -2.52 18.63
CA ASN A 24 -13.63 -1.21 19.32
C ASN A 24 -14.88 -0.37 19.07
N LEU A 25 -15.64 -0.65 18.02
CA LEU A 25 -16.95 -0.04 17.75
C LEU A 25 -18.12 -0.93 18.23
N ASN A 26 -17.89 -1.77 19.25
CA ASN A 26 -18.90 -2.64 19.85
C ASN A 26 -19.66 -3.49 18.83
N ARG A 27 -18.96 -4.05 17.84
CA ARG A 27 -19.49 -4.85 16.73
C ARG A 27 -20.44 -4.10 15.78
N ASN A 28 -20.52 -2.77 15.88
CA ASN A 28 -21.31 -1.92 15.01
C ASN A 28 -20.53 -1.43 13.76
N TYR A 29 -19.79 -2.35 13.14
CA TYR A 29 -18.95 -2.07 11.98
C TYR A 29 -19.16 -3.12 10.91
N THR A 30 -19.44 -2.70 9.68
CA THR A 30 -19.63 -3.59 8.52
C THR A 30 -18.72 -3.14 7.39
N VAL A 31 -18.04 -4.07 6.75
CA VAL A 31 -17.27 -3.78 5.53
C VAL A 31 -18.02 -4.30 4.32
N ILE A 32 -18.28 -3.42 3.37
CA ILE A 32 -18.92 -3.75 2.08
C ILE A 32 -17.85 -3.74 0.99
N TYR A 33 -17.77 -4.81 0.24
CA TYR A 33 -16.84 -5.00 -0.86
C TYR A 33 -17.57 -4.99 -2.19
N CYS A 34 -17.06 -4.23 -3.16
CA CYS A 34 -17.60 -4.22 -4.52
C CYS A 34 -17.39 -5.55 -5.25
N SER A 35 -16.32 -6.27 -4.95
CA SER A 35 -16.03 -7.59 -5.52
C SER A 35 -15.23 -8.46 -4.54
N LYS A 36 -15.27 -9.78 -4.75
CA LYS A 36 -14.50 -10.74 -3.94
C LYS A 36 -13.01 -10.70 -4.25
N SER A 37 -12.63 -10.41 -5.49
CA SER A 37 -11.23 -10.39 -5.94
C SER A 37 -11.09 -9.58 -7.24
N GLU A 38 -9.85 -9.35 -7.63
CA GLU A 38 -9.47 -8.82 -8.96
C GLU A 38 -8.62 -9.84 -9.72
N PRO A 39 -8.69 -9.90 -11.06
CA PRO A 39 -7.96 -10.91 -11.88
C PRO A 39 -6.44 -10.90 -11.66
N ASN A 40 -5.88 -9.76 -11.27
CA ASN A 40 -4.46 -9.56 -10.98
C ASN A 40 -4.10 -9.77 -9.50
N ARG A 41 -5.01 -10.33 -8.69
CA ARG A 41 -4.80 -10.61 -7.27
C ARG A 41 -5.04 -12.10 -6.98
N ARG A 42 -4.07 -12.75 -6.36
CA ARG A 42 -4.11 -14.19 -6.01
C ARG A 42 -4.17 -14.40 -4.50
N TRP A 43 -4.90 -13.51 -3.79
CA TRP A 43 -5.00 -13.59 -2.35
C TRP A 43 -6.01 -14.64 -1.90
N LYS A 44 -5.63 -15.47 -0.94
CA LYS A 44 -6.56 -16.29 -0.17
C LYS A 44 -7.11 -15.46 0.98
N LEU A 45 -8.42 -15.39 1.08
CA LEU A 45 -9.10 -14.65 2.16
C LEU A 45 -9.28 -15.59 3.36
N GLU A 46 -8.84 -15.15 4.52
CA GLU A 46 -9.08 -15.83 5.79
C GLU A 46 -10.49 -15.50 6.33
N LYS A 47 -11.03 -16.42 7.16
CA LYS A 47 -12.24 -16.14 7.93
C LYS A 47 -11.93 -15.06 8.97
N ARG A 48 -12.79 -14.06 9.10
CA ARG A 48 -12.62 -12.91 10.01
C ARG A 48 -13.85 -12.72 10.87
N THR A 49 -13.70 -11.95 11.97
CA THR A 49 -14.78 -11.74 12.94
C THR A 49 -15.72 -10.60 12.54
N TYR A 50 -15.25 -9.60 11.81
CA TYR A 50 -16.08 -8.48 11.38
C TYR A 50 -17.08 -8.87 10.27
N LYS A 51 -18.21 -8.17 10.22
CA LYS A 51 -19.27 -8.39 9.22
C LYS A 51 -18.81 -7.98 7.82
N LYS A 52 -18.81 -8.93 6.87
CA LYS A 52 -18.51 -8.71 5.45
C LYS A 52 -19.78 -8.82 4.60
N ILE A 53 -19.97 -7.89 3.70
CA ILE A 53 -21.01 -7.95 2.67
C ILE A 53 -20.33 -7.77 1.31
N PHE A 54 -20.69 -8.60 0.35
CA PHE A 54 -20.23 -8.48 -1.03
C PHE A 54 -21.38 -8.02 -1.91
N LEU A 55 -21.14 -7.03 -2.76
CA LEU A 55 -22.11 -6.63 -3.78
C LEU A 55 -22.25 -7.74 -4.81
N LYS A 56 -23.42 -7.84 -5.42
CA LYS A 56 -23.64 -8.69 -6.59
C LYS A 56 -22.83 -8.13 -7.75
N ASP A 57 -22.12 -9.00 -8.48
CA ASP A 57 -21.15 -8.69 -9.53
C ASP A 57 -21.28 -7.31 -10.16
N SER A 58 -20.51 -6.38 -9.62
CA SER A 58 -20.61 -4.95 -9.91
C SER A 58 -19.39 -4.41 -10.65
N SER A 59 -18.56 -5.29 -11.22
CA SER A 59 -17.35 -4.85 -11.93
C SER A 59 -17.49 -4.99 -13.44
N ILE A 60 -17.36 -3.87 -14.15
CA ILE A 60 -17.26 -3.84 -15.61
C ILE A 60 -15.79 -3.64 -15.97
N LYS A 61 -15.28 -4.51 -16.84
CA LYS A 61 -13.92 -4.39 -17.35
C LYS A 61 -13.91 -3.39 -18.52
N PHE A 62 -13.35 -2.21 -18.30
CA PHE A 62 -13.20 -1.20 -19.33
C PHE A 62 -11.72 -0.97 -19.63
N LYS A 63 -11.28 -1.26 -20.85
CA LYS A 63 -9.85 -1.31 -21.25
C LYS A 63 -9.09 -2.24 -20.29
N LYS A 64 -8.10 -1.76 -19.56
CA LYS A 64 -7.30 -2.53 -18.60
C LYS A 64 -7.68 -2.27 -17.12
N LYS A 65 -8.83 -1.60 -16.86
CA LYS A 65 -9.27 -1.23 -15.52
C LYS A 65 -10.61 -1.89 -15.18
N ASN A 66 -10.76 -2.31 -13.93
CA ASN A 66 -12.08 -2.70 -13.39
C ASN A 66 -12.78 -1.44 -12.89
N ILE A 67 -13.98 -1.19 -13.38
CA ILE A 67 -14.87 -0.12 -12.91
C ILE A 67 -15.97 -0.80 -12.08
N TYR A 68 -16.15 -0.36 -10.86
CA TYR A 68 -17.15 -0.90 -9.94
C TYR A 68 -18.43 -0.08 -10.02
N ILE A 69 -19.53 -0.70 -10.52
CA ILE A 69 -20.84 -0.10 -10.68
C ILE A 69 -21.88 -1.00 -10.05
N GLY A 70 -22.07 -0.89 -8.74
CA GLY A 70 -23.03 -1.72 -7.98
C GLY A 70 -24.20 -0.88 -7.50
N PHE A 71 -25.36 -0.98 -8.15
CA PHE A 71 -26.59 -0.30 -7.74
C PHE A 71 -27.22 -0.90 -6.49
N ASP A 72 -26.97 -2.17 -6.21
CA ASP A 72 -27.44 -2.89 -5.02
C ASP A 72 -26.90 -2.31 -3.72
N ILE A 73 -25.86 -1.46 -3.77
CA ILE A 73 -25.37 -0.69 -2.64
C ILE A 73 -26.49 0.12 -1.96
N ILE A 74 -27.42 0.69 -2.71
CA ILE A 74 -28.53 1.47 -2.18
C ILE A 74 -29.44 0.61 -1.29
N ASN A 75 -29.80 -0.59 -1.77
CA ASN A 75 -30.64 -1.52 -1.00
C ASN A 75 -29.93 -2.02 0.26
N ILE A 76 -28.60 -2.28 0.16
CA ILE A 76 -27.79 -2.69 1.30
C ILE A 76 -27.73 -1.56 2.34
N LEU A 77 -27.50 -0.31 1.93
CA LEU A 77 -27.46 0.83 2.82
C LEU A 77 -28.81 1.11 3.48
N ASN A 78 -29.93 0.93 2.76
CA ASN A 78 -31.29 1.02 3.34
C ASN A 78 -31.53 -0.04 4.42
N LYS A 79 -30.98 -1.26 4.25
CA LYS A 79 -31.06 -2.34 5.24
C LYS A 79 -30.14 -2.11 6.42
N GLU A 80 -28.89 -1.71 6.15
CA GLU A 80 -27.87 -1.50 7.18
C GLU A 80 -28.10 -0.24 7.99
N LYS A 81 -28.71 0.80 7.43
CA LYS A 81 -29.01 2.11 8.07
C LYS A 81 -27.80 2.67 8.85
N PRO A 82 -26.65 2.88 8.21
CA PRO A 82 -25.47 3.38 8.91
C PRO A 82 -25.64 4.84 9.34
N ASN A 83 -25.01 5.20 10.46
CA ASN A 83 -24.86 6.59 10.87
C ASN A 83 -23.65 7.25 10.18
N ILE A 84 -22.64 6.43 9.82
CA ILE A 84 -21.40 6.86 9.17
C ILE A 84 -21.07 5.90 8.04
N ILE A 85 -20.60 6.47 6.91
CA ILE A 85 -20.03 5.70 5.81
C ILE A 85 -18.60 6.17 5.53
N ILE A 86 -17.65 5.25 5.50
CA ILE A 86 -16.28 5.49 5.03
C ILE A 86 -16.20 5.01 3.59
N LEU A 87 -15.92 5.90 2.65
CA LEU A 87 -15.81 5.61 1.22
C LEU A 87 -14.34 5.55 0.81
N ASN A 88 -13.88 4.37 0.39
CA ASN A 88 -12.50 4.18 -0.06
C ASN A 88 -12.38 4.35 -1.58
N GLY A 89 -12.03 5.54 -2.01
CA GLY A 89 -11.98 5.96 -3.40
C GLY A 89 -13.30 6.58 -3.90
N LEU A 90 -13.38 6.81 -5.21
CA LEU A 90 -14.54 7.41 -5.91
C LEU A 90 -14.92 6.61 -7.17
N ALA A 91 -15.06 5.29 -7.07
CA ALA A 91 -15.71 4.50 -8.10
C ALA A 91 -17.22 4.85 -8.16
N PRO A 92 -17.93 4.58 -9.27
CA PRO A 92 -19.37 4.85 -9.37
C PRO A 92 -20.20 4.33 -8.18
N THR A 93 -19.92 3.13 -7.70
CA THR A 93 -20.58 2.58 -6.48
C THR A 93 -20.40 3.49 -5.26
N MET A 94 -19.19 4.08 -5.07
CA MET A 94 -18.94 5.01 -3.97
C MET A 94 -19.68 6.33 -4.17
N ILE A 95 -19.87 6.78 -5.42
CA ILE A 95 -20.67 7.97 -5.74
C ILE A 95 -22.15 7.73 -5.41
N PHE A 96 -22.71 6.56 -5.73
CA PHE A 96 -24.07 6.20 -5.33
C PHE A 96 -24.25 6.20 -3.80
N ALA A 97 -23.29 5.59 -3.08
CA ALA A 97 -23.29 5.59 -1.62
C ALA A 97 -23.17 7.02 -1.05
N PHE A 98 -22.38 7.90 -1.67
CA PHE A 98 -22.23 9.30 -1.29
C PHE A 98 -23.58 10.06 -1.45
N ILE A 99 -24.25 9.90 -2.59
CA ILE A 99 -25.56 10.55 -2.85
C ILE A 99 -26.59 10.05 -1.83
N TRP A 100 -26.67 8.71 -1.62
CA TRP A 100 -27.55 8.13 -0.62
C TRP A 100 -27.29 8.71 0.78
N ALA A 101 -26.03 8.82 1.18
CA ALA A 101 -25.67 9.33 2.49
C ALA A 101 -26.06 10.81 2.66
N LYS A 102 -25.96 11.63 1.63
CA LYS A 102 -26.43 13.03 1.66
C LYS A 102 -27.93 13.12 1.80
N ILE A 103 -28.71 12.30 1.08
CA ILE A 103 -30.16 12.25 1.20
C ILE A 103 -30.61 11.80 2.60
N LYS A 104 -29.89 10.86 3.21
CA LYS A 104 -30.20 10.28 4.53
C LYS A 104 -29.53 11.01 5.70
N ASN A 105 -28.87 12.16 5.47
CA ASN A 105 -28.10 12.90 6.49
C ASN A 105 -27.07 12.03 7.24
N CYS A 106 -26.53 11.00 6.56
CA CYS A 106 -25.49 10.13 7.08
C CYS A 106 -24.12 10.83 7.00
N LYS A 107 -23.31 10.73 8.03
CA LYS A 107 -21.95 11.28 8.02
C LYS A 107 -21.04 10.50 7.05
N ILE A 108 -20.14 11.21 6.37
CA ILE A 108 -19.33 10.62 5.31
C ILE A 108 -17.85 10.91 5.53
N ILE A 109 -17.03 9.86 5.53
CA ILE A 109 -15.58 9.96 5.63
C ILE A 109 -14.99 9.52 4.30
N ALA A 110 -14.13 10.36 3.71
CA ALA A 110 -13.35 9.97 2.54
C ALA A 110 -12.13 9.15 2.97
N SER A 111 -11.82 8.08 2.22
CA SER A 111 -10.60 7.30 2.40
C SER A 111 -9.90 7.10 1.05
N THR A 112 -8.58 7.20 0.99
CA THR A 112 -7.81 6.92 -0.23
C THR A 112 -6.37 6.52 0.05
N ASP A 113 -5.82 5.67 -0.82
CA ASP A 113 -4.37 5.43 -0.95
C ASP A 113 -3.76 6.20 -2.13
N ALA A 114 -4.58 6.78 -2.99
CA ALA A 114 -4.10 7.61 -4.09
C ALA A 114 -3.40 8.87 -3.58
N ASN A 115 -2.50 9.39 -4.40
CA ASN A 115 -1.87 10.69 -4.26
C ASN A 115 -1.79 11.37 -5.64
N ILE A 116 -1.38 12.62 -5.72
CA ILE A 116 -1.33 13.39 -6.97
C ILE A 116 -0.52 12.65 -8.05
N LEU A 117 0.60 12.03 -7.70
CA LEU A 117 1.43 11.29 -8.67
C LEU A 117 0.69 10.05 -9.20
N THR A 118 0.01 9.29 -8.33
CA THR A 118 -0.74 8.11 -8.77
C THR A 118 -1.93 8.48 -9.64
N GLU A 119 -2.63 9.57 -9.36
CA GLU A 119 -3.73 10.06 -10.20
C GLU A 119 -3.25 10.57 -11.55
N ASN A 120 -2.15 11.33 -11.60
CA ASN A 120 -1.55 11.78 -12.85
C ASN A 120 -1.17 10.60 -13.76
N GLN A 121 -0.61 9.53 -13.19
CA GLN A 121 -0.31 8.32 -13.95
C GLN A 121 -1.55 7.54 -14.42
N GLN A 122 -2.66 7.65 -13.71
CA GLN A 122 -3.92 7.02 -14.09
C GLN A 122 -4.63 7.76 -15.23
N GLY A 123 -4.20 8.99 -15.55
CA GLY A 123 -4.79 9.81 -16.60
C GLY A 123 -6.22 10.23 -16.26
N ILE A 124 -6.41 10.84 -15.07
CA ILE A 124 -7.71 11.38 -14.64
C ILE A 124 -8.14 12.48 -15.60
N ASN A 125 -9.30 12.32 -16.26
CA ASN A 125 -9.84 13.30 -17.19
C ASN A 125 -10.49 14.50 -16.48
N PHE A 126 -10.85 15.52 -17.24
CA PHE A 126 -11.42 16.76 -16.72
C PHE A 126 -12.72 16.53 -15.93
N ILE A 127 -13.64 15.72 -16.43
CA ILE A 127 -14.92 15.41 -15.78
C ILE A 127 -14.67 14.72 -14.43
N GLN A 128 -13.74 13.77 -14.39
CA GLN A 128 -13.35 13.09 -13.15
C GLN A 128 -12.74 14.06 -12.13
N LYS A 129 -11.99 15.08 -12.58
CA LYS A 129 -11.46 16.13 -11.71
C LYS A 129 -12.57 17.00 -11.15
N LEU A 130 -13.53 17.42 -11.97
CA LEU A 130 -14.69 18.20 -11.51
C LEU A 130 -15.52 17.42 -10.47
N ILE A 131 -15.79 16.15 -10.72
CA ILE A 131 -16.50 15.29 -9.75
C ILE A 131 -15.74 15.24 -8.42
N ARG A 132 -14.41 15.11 -8.44
CA ARG A 132 -13.59 15.11 -7.22
C ARG A 132 -13.68 16.43 -6.47
N ILE A 133 -13.56 17.56 -7.17
CA ILE A 133 -13.69 18.90 -6.56
C ILE A 133 -15.07 19.08 -5.90
N LEU A 134 -16.13 18.64 -6.57
CA LEU A 134 -17.48 18.76 -6.05
C LEU A 134 -17.73 17.85 -4.84
N ILE A 135 -17.24 16.61 -4.90
CA ILE A 135 -17.51 15.60 -3.89
C ILE A 135 -16.58 15.77 -2.68
N TYR A 136 -15.25 15.93 -2.86
CA TYR A 136 -14.33 15.97 -1.72
C TYR A 136 -14.55 17.15 -0.77
N LYS A 137 -15.08 18.27 -1.24
CA LYS A 137 -15.46 19.41 -0.38
C LYS A 137 -16.59 19.09 0.62
N ARG A 138 -17.31 17.99 0.44
CA ARG A 138 -18.55 17.67 1.15
C ARG A 138 -18.43 16.50 2.14
N PHE A 139 -17.20 16.01 2.40
CA PHE A 139 -16.95 15.00 3.42
C PHE A 139 -16.78 15.62 4.81
N ASP A 140 -17.14 14.87 5.84
CA ASP A 140 -17.03 15.28 7.23
C ASP A 140 -15.62 15.04 7.79
N ALA A 141 -14.90 14.04 7.28
CA ALA A 141 -13.50 13.74 7.63
C ALA A 141 -12.77 13.01 6.49
N TYR A 142 -11.44 12.91 6.60
CA TYR A 142 -10.57 12.37 5.56
C TYR A 142 -9.53 11.41 6.14
N ILE A 143 -9.36 10.25 5.50
CA ILE A 143 -8.35 9.24 5.85
C ILE A 143 -7.46 9.02 4.64
N GLY A 144 -6.17 9.34 4.77
CA GLY A 144 -5.16 9.06 3.75
C GLY A 144 -4.28 7.89 4.14
N ALA A 145 -3.85 7.06 3.19
CA ALA A 145 -2.83 6.04 3.45
C ALA A 145 -1.45 6.64 3.72
N SER A 146 -1.25 7.91 3.38
CA SER A 146 -0.02 8.68 3.61
C SER A 146 -0.34 10.16 3.75
N LYS A 147 0.61 10.97 4.21
CA LYS A 147 0.51 12.44 4.16
C LYS A 147 0.31 12.94 2.72
N LYS A 148 0.90 12.26 1.72
CA LYS A 148 0.70 12.58 0.30
C LYS A 148 -0.75 12.32 -0.15
N SER A 149 -1.41 11.32 0.42
CA SER A 149 -2.82 11.05 0.16
C SER A 149 -3.72 12.12 0.78
N LEU A 150 -3.36 12.67 1.94
CA LEU A 150 -4.08 13.81 2.53
C LEU A 150 -3.97 15.06 1.66
N LYS A 151 -2.78 15.36 1.12
CA LYS A 151 -2.57 16.48 0.18
C LYS A 151 -3.41 16.36 -1.09
N LEU A 152 -3.79 15.15 -1.50
CA LEU A 152 -4.71 14.96 -2.62
C LEU A 152 -6.11 15.50 -2.31
N PHE A 153 -6.62 15.30 -1.10
CA PHE A 153 -7.91 15.87 -0.69
C PHE A 153 -7.86 17.40 -0.65
N GLU A 154 -6.77 17.98 -0.11
CA GLU A 154 -6.55 19.42 -0.10
C GLU A 154 -6.48 19.99 -1.53
N PHE A 155 -5.79 19.32 -2.45
CA PHE A 155 -5.70 19.68 -3.85
C PHE A 155 -7.08 19.77 -4.52
N TYR A 156 -8.02 18.90 -4.14
CA TYR A 156 -9.41 18.94 -4.59
C TYR A 156 -10.31 19.84 -3.72
N GLY A 157 -9.72 20.66 -2.85
CA GLY A 157 -10.42 21.71 -2.10
C GLY A 157 -11.09 21.25 -0.81
N ALA A 158 -10.69 20.13 -0.25
CA ALA A 158 -11.11 19.74 1.09
C ALA A 158 -10.55 20.72 2.14
N LYS A 159 -11.45 21.33 2.94
CA LYS A 159 -11.09 22.35 3.96
C LYS A 159 -11.36 21.86 5.38
N ALA A 160 -11.07 20.64 5.70
CA ALA A 160 -11.34 20.09 7.03
C ALA A 160 -10.18 20.43 7.99
N LYS A 161 -10.23 21.58 8.65
CA LYS A 161 -9.32 21.85 9.77
C LYS A 161 -9.46 20.75 10.82
N ASN A 162 -8.35 20.10 11.19
CA ASN A 162 -8.25 19.07 12.22
C ASN A 162 -9.01 17.74 11.98
N LYS A 163 -9.52 17.48 10.78
CA LYS A 163 -10.25 16.25 10.46
C LYS A 163 -9.51 15.32 9.48
N PHE A 164 -8.20 15.50 9.33
CA PHE A 164 -7.35 14.65 8.49
C PHE A 164 -6.63 13.60 9.33
N PHE A 165 -6.73 12.34 8.90
CA PHE A 165 -6.10 11.21 9.58
C PHE A 165 -5.26 10.41 8.59
N VAL A 166 -4.06 10.01 9.02
CA VAL A 166 -3.25 9.06 8.28
C VAL A 166 -3.47 7.67 8.88
N SER A 167 -4.06 6.78 8.09
CA SER A 167 -4.21 5.37 8.43
C SER A 167 -3.45 4.54 7.40
N HIS A 168 -2.22 4.19 7.74
CA HIS A 168 -1.35 3.43 6.85
C HIS A 168 -1.88 2.02 6.65
N TYR A 169 -1.58 1.44 5.50
CA TYR A 169 -1.81 0.02 5.27
C TYR A 169 -0.70 -0.76 5.96
N SER A 170 -1.09 -1.71 6.78
CA SER A 170 -0.15 -2.44 7.61
C SER A 170 -0.43 -3.93 7.57
N TYR A 171 0.64 -4.69 7.72
CA TYR A 171 0.56 -6.10 7.98
C TYR A 171 0.57 -6.36 9.49
N PRO A 172 -0.05 -7.46 9.97
CA PRO A 172 0.05 -7.86 11.36
C PRO A 172 1.52 -8.15 11.70
N THR A 173 1.97 -7.62 12.83
CA THR A 173 3.29 -7.94 13.38
C THR A 173 3.25 -9.33 14.01
N LYS A 174 3.41 -10.36 13.18
CA LYS A 174 3.68 -11.71 13.68
C LYS A 174 5.13 -11.77 14.21
N LYS A 175 5.35 -12.44 15.35
CA LYS A 175 6.72 -12.77 15.79
C LYS A 175 7.38 -13.59 14.67
N LEU A 176 8.42 -13.05 14.09
CA LEU A 176 9.26 -13.72 13.09
C LEU A 176 10.62 -14.00 13.73
N ASN A 177 11.14 -15.19 13.52
CA ASN A 177 12.57 -15.42 13.67
C ASN A 177 13.26 -14.75 12.48
N ILE A 178 13.69 -13.51 12.65
CA ILE A 178 14.37 -12.72 11.63
C ILE A 178 15.82 -13.23 11.55
N CYS A 179 16.23 -13.66 10.36
CA CYS A 179 17.62 -14.03 10.12
C CYS A 179 18.54 -12.81 10.37
N PRO A 180 19.59 -12.94 11.20
CA PRO A 180 20.59 -11.90 11.39
C PRO A 180 21.12 -11.41 10.06
N ILE A 181 21.27 -10.08 9.91
CA ILE A 181 21.49 -9.49 8.59
C ILE A 181 22.82 -9.91 7.95
N GLU A 182 23.83 -10.19 8.75
CA GLU A 182 25.14 -10.70 8.34
C GLU A 182 25.09 -12.15 7.80
N LYS A 183 24.08 -12.93 8.19
CA LYS A 183 23.88 -14.32 7.75
C LYS A 183 22.95 -14.44 6.55
N ARG A 184 22.48 -13.32 5.99
CA ARG A 184 21.54 -13.33 4.88
C ARG A 184 22.21 -13.68 3.56
N GLN A 185 21.59 -14.58 2.83
CA GLN A 185 22.14 -15.18 1.61
C GLN A 185 22.16 -14.19 0.44
N TYR A 186 21.16 -13.31 0.33
CA TYR A 186 21.02 -12.39 -0.78
C TYR A 186 21.44 -10.97 -0.39
N ASP A 187 22.17 -10.29 -1.26
CA ASP A 187 22.55 -8.90 -1.06
C ASP A 187 21.34 -7.97 -1.29
N ILE A 188 20.54 -8.27 -2.33
CA ILE A 188 19.41 -7.45 -2.77
C ILE A 188 18.17 -8.31 -2.97
N VAL A 189 17.00 -7.80 -2.57
CA VAL A 189 15.72 -8.33 -3.00
C VAL A 189 14.99 -7.30 -3.88
N LEU A 190 14.39 -7.79 -4.99
CA LEU A 190 13.43 -7.07 -5.80
C LEU A 190 12.05 -7.71 -5.57
N CYS A 191 11.04 -6.92 -5.21
CA CYS A 191 9.71 -7.45 -4.89
C CYS A 191 8.58 -6.57 -5.43
N GLY A 192 7.59 -7.22 -6.04
CA GLY A 192 6.35 -6.56 -6.47
C GLY A 192 5.82 -7.07 -7.79
N GLN A 193 4.76 -6.44 -8.29
CA GLN A 193 4.23 -6.75 -9.62
C GLN A 193 5.22 -6.30 -10.71
N PHE A 194 5.49 -7.14 -11.70
CA PHE A 194 6.35 -6.81 -12.84
C PHE A 194 5.60 -5.96 -13.87
N ILE A 195 5.49 -4.67 -13.55
CA ILE A 195 4.81 -3.65 -14.35
C ILE A 195 5.70 -2.40 -14.48
N LYS A 196 5.54 -1.64 -15.57
CA LYS A 196 6.35 -0.45 -15.88
C LYS A 196 6.46 0.55 -14.73
N ARG A 197 5.41 0.68 -13.91
CA ARG A 197 5.37 1.59 -12.76
C ARG A 197 6.40 1.25 -11.67
N LYS A 198 6.76 -0.03 -11.53
CA LYS A 198 7.70 -0.53 -10.50
C LYS A 198 9.17 -0.41 -10.88
N LEU A 199 9.49 0.14 -12.04
CA LEU A 199 10.83 0.51 -12.48
C LEU A 199 11.88 -0.63 -12.33
N TYR A 200 11.51 -1.84 -12.76
CA TYR A 200 12.47 -2.96 -12.75
C TYR A 200 13.69 -2.69 -13.63
N ASP A 201 13.51 -2.03 -14.78
CA ASP A 201 14.63 -1.63 -15.65
C ASP A 201 15.64 -0.77 -14.90
N PHE A 202 15.16 0.24 -14.17
CA PHE A 202 16.02 1.08 -13.32
C PHE A 202 16.75 0.25 -12.26
N SER A 203 16.06 -0.73 -11.62
CA SER A 203 16.72 -1.61 -10.64
C SER A 203 17.82 -2.43 -11.27
N ILE A 204 17.62 -2.92 -12.50
CA ILE A 204 18.60 -3.71 -13.24
C ILE A 204 19.78 -2.84 -13.67
N ASP A 205 19.54 -1.61 -14.15
CA ASP A 205 20.60 -0.64 -14.46
C ASP A 205 21.47 -0.31 -13.23
N VAL A 206 20.83 -0.23 -12.04
CA VAL A 206 21.56 -0.07 -10.76
C VAL A 206 22.41 -1.28 -10.45
N ILE A 207 21.88 -2.50 -10.63
CA ILE A 207 22.59 -3.76 -10.41
C ILE A 207 23.78 -3.86 -11.37
N GLU A 208 23.59 -3.59 -12.65
CA GLU A 208 24.65 -3.55 -13.66
C GLU A 208 25.79 -2.61 -13.23
N LYS A 209 25.43 -1.41 -12.74
CA LYS A 209 26.42 -0.45 -12.27
C LYS A 209 27.15 -0.91 -11.01
N ILE A 210 26.49 -1.68 -10.12
CA ILE A 210 27.13 -2.28 -8.93
C ILE A 210 28.13 -3.36 -9.35
N LEU A 211 27.81 -4.19 -10.35
CA LEU A 211 28.65 -5.28 -10.83
C LEU A 211 30.00 -4.79 -11.39
N VAL A 212 30.09 -3.54 -11.85
CA VAL A 212 31.37 -2.94 -12.27
C VAL A 212 32.35 -2.84 -11.11
N GLU A 213 31.89 -2.58 -9.88
CA GLU A 213 32.74 -2.41 -8.70
C GLU A 213 32.75 -3.66 -7.79
N LYS A 214 31.66 -4.43 -7.79
CA LYS A 214 31.50 -5.64 -6.98
C LYS A 214 31.14 -6.81 -7.88
N LYS A 215 32.12 -7.66 -8.20
CA LYS A 215 31.96 -8.77 -9.17
C LYS A 215 30.89 -9.80 -8.80
N GLU A 216 30.62 -9.99 -7.52
CA GLU A 216 29.64 -10.95 -7.02
C GLU A 216 28.48 -10.25 -6.34
N LEU A 217 27.27 -10.56 -6.76
CA LEU A 217 26.03 -10.05 -6.21
C LEU A 217 24.94 -11.12 -6.28
N ASN A 218 24.33 -11.44 -5.13
CA ASN A 218 23.25 -12.41 -5.04
C ASN A 218 21.91 -11.71 -4.92
N ILE A 219 20.98 -12.01 -5.83
CA ILE A 219 19.69 -11.32 -5.92
C ILE A 219 18.53 -12.26 -5.67
N LYS A 220 17.60 -11.84 -4.84
CA LYS A 220 16.29 -12.47 -4.66
C LYS A 220 15.24 -11.71 -5.45
N ILE A 221 14.38 -12.44 -6.17
CA ILE A 221 13.30 -11.84 -6.97
C ILE A 221 11.98 -12.45 -6.59
N LEU A 222 11.02 -11.60 -6.21
CA LEU A 222 9.70 -11.98 -5.76
C LEU A 222 8.64 -11.19 -6.55
N GLY A 223 7.68 -11.89 -7.15
CA GLY A 223 6.59 -11.21 -7.82
C GLY A 223 6.16 -11.86 -9.13
N TYR A 224 5.24 -11.22 -9.79
CA TYR A 224 4.66 -11.65 -11.06
C TYR A 224 4.17 -10.45 -11.86
N GLY A 225 3.95 -10.64 -13.14
CA GLY A 225 3.39 -9.59 -14.00
C GLY A 225 3.86 -9.71 -15.44
N PRO A 226 3.33 -8.86 -16.33
CA PRO A 226 3.57 -8.95 -17.77
C PRO A 226 5.03 -8.68 -18.19
N MET A 227 5.86 -8.07 -17.33
CA MET A 227 7.27 -7.84 -17.62
C MET A 227 8.19 -8.93 -17.06
N LYS A 228 7.67 -10.08 -16.61
CA LYS A 228 8.47 -11.15 -15.98
C LYS A 228 9.63 -11.55 -16.88
N ASP A 229 9.33 -11.99 -18.09
CA ASP A 229 10.34 -12.55 -19.00
C ASP A 229 11.38 -11.49 -19.37
N HIS A 230 10.95 -10.26 -19.67
CA HIS A 230 11.85 -9.12 -19.92
C HIS A 230 12.82 -8.87 -18.73
N VAL A 231 12.33 -8.93 -17.49
CA VAL A 231 13.16 -8.71 -16.28
C VAL A 231 14.19 -9.84 -16.13
N LEU A 232 13.75 -11.10 -16.27
CA LEU A 232 14.63 -12.26 -16.12
C LEU A 232 15.67 -12.33 -17.25
N ASP A 233 15.30 -12.06 -18.49
CA ASP A 233 16.21 -12.01 -19.65
C ASP A 233 17.30 -10.96 -19.48
N ARG A 234 16.95 -9.79 -18.96
CA ARG A 234 17.96 -8.76 -18.66
C ARG A 234 18.96 -9.20 -17.60
N LEU A 235 18.49 -9.85 -16.53
CA LEU A 235 19.37 -10.36 -15.48
C LEU A 235 20.26 -11.51 -15.97
N ASN A 236 19.74 -12.40 -16.82
CA ASN A 236 20.51 -13.44 -17.48
C ASN A 236 21.65 -12.86 -18.34
N LYS A 237 21.36 -11.81 -19.12
CA LYS A 237 22.37 -11.12 -19.93
C LYS A 237 23.49 -10.46 -19.10
N LEU A 238 23.18 -10.05 -17.87
CA LEU A 238 24.18 -9.53 -16.94
C LEU A 238 25.02 -10.62 -16.25
N GLY A 239 24.64 -11.90 -16.39
CA GLY A 239 25.32 -13.01 -15.72
C GLY A 239 25.24 -12.96 -14.19
N VAL A 240 24.29 -12.19 -13.62
CA VAL A 240 24.16 -12.06 -12.17
C VAL A 240 23.47 -13.27 -11.55
N ASN A 241 23.97 -13.72 -10.40
CA ASN A 241 23.33 -14.81 -9.66
C ASN A 241 22.00 -14.34 -9.05
N TYR A 242 20.90 -14.96 -9.45
CA TYR A 242 19.59 -14.66 -8.88
C TYR A 242 18.74 -15.88 -8.61
N ASN A 243 17.83 -15.75 -7.62
CA ASN A 243 16.82 -16.75 -7.32
C ASN A 243 15.41 -16.12 -7.53
N TYR A 244 14.62 -16.71 -8.40
CA TYR A 244 13.25 -16.29 -8.69
C TYR A 244 12.23 -17.32 -8.17
N ASN A 245 11.41 -16.95 -7.19
CA ASN A 245 10.41 -17.82 -6.57
C ASN A 245 8.96 -17.48 -6.98
N GLY A 246 8.75 -16.65 -7.99
CA GLY A 246 7.40 -16.25 -8.41
C GLY A 246 6.65 -15.46 -7.35
N THR A 247 5.37 -15.76 -7.16
CA THR A 247 4.56 -15.16 -6.11
C THR A 247 4.73 -15.87 -4.80
N SER A 248 5.11 -15.12 -3.78
CA SER A 248 5.06 -15.64 -2.42
C SER A 248 3.64 -15.57 -1.87
N ASP A 249 3.22 -16.64 -1.21
CA ASP A 249 2.09 -16.60 -0.30
C ASP A 249 2.32 -15.45 0.69
N PRO A 250 1.34 -14.59 0.99
CA PRO A 250 1.48 -13.53 2.00
C PRO A 250 2.06 -14.03 3.33
N SER A 251 1.79 -15.29 3.71
CA SER A 251 2.37 -15.90 4.91
C SER A 251 3.88 -16.13 4.82
N LYS A 252 4.44 -16.27 3.62
CA LYS A 252 5.85 -16.56 3.36
C LYS A 252 6.67 -15.32 3.00
N ILE A 253 6.02 -14.25 2.56
CA ILE A 253 6.69 -13.05 2.04
C ILE A 253 7.69 -12.46 3.04
N LEU A 254 7.35 -12.46 4.32
CA LEU A 254 8.20 -11.93 5.38
C LEU A 254 9.46 -12.77 5.56
N LYS A 255 9.35 -14.11 5.44
CA LYS A 255 10.49 -15.02 5.48
C LYS A 255 11.40 -14.76 4.26
N GLU A 256 10.83 -14.58 3.09
CA GLU A 256 11.59 -14.27 1.88
C GLU A 256 12.36 -12.94 2.01
N PHE A 257 11.75 -11.88 2.53
CA PHE A 257 12.44 -10.63 2.81
C PHE A 257 13.59 -10.82 3.81
N SER A 258 13.41 -11.65 4.85
CA SER A 258 14.44 -11.89 5.87
C SER A 258 15.70 -12.61 5.34
N THR A 259 15.69 -13.08 4.10
CA THR A 259 16.88 -13.71 3.46
C THR A 259 17.77 -12.71 2.72
N ALA A 260 17.35 -11.46 2.57
CA ALA A 260 18.09 -10.44 1.82
C ALA A 260 18.52 -9.25 2.68
N LYS A 261 19.68 -8.68 2.36
CA LYS A 261 20.28 -7.55 3.10
C LYS A 261 19.61 -6.23 2.81
N LEU A 262 19.19 -5.96 1.55
CA LEU A 262 18.56 -4.71 1.12
C LEU A 262 17.38 -4.98 0.21
N PHE A 263 16.32 -4.16 0.33
CA PHE A 263 15.21 -4.12 -0.62
C PHE A 263 15.28 -2.89 -1.51
N LEU A 264 15.33 -3.07 -2.82
CA LEU A 264 15.25 -1.97 -3.77
C LEU A 264 13.79 -1.74 -4.17
N PHE A 265 13.29 -0.55 -3.89
CA PHE A 265 11.91 -0.16 -4.14
C PHE A 265 11.82 1.16 -4.93
N PRO A 266 12.39 1.23 -6.16
CA PRO A 266 12.13 2.36 -7.03
C PRO A 266 10.71 2.26 -7.58
N THR A 267 10.06 3.41 -7.77
CA THR A 267 8.73 3.46 -8.37
C THR A 267 8.48 4.79 -9.08
N LYS A 268 7.70 4.78 -10.16
CA LYS A 268 7.18 6.01 -10.77
C LYS A 268 6.14 6.67 -9.86
N SER A 269 5.30 5.87 -9.20
CA SER A 269 4.41 6.29 -8.12
C SER A 269 3.90 5.08 -7.35
N ASP A 270 3.69 5.25 -6.06
CA ASP A 270 2.97 4.30 -5.22
C ASP A 270 2.16 5.04 -4.17
N GLY A 271 0.94 4.60 -3.90
CA GLY A 271 0.09 5.23 -2.89
C GLY A 271 0.71 5.14 -1.50
N TRP A 272 1.17 3.93 -1.14
CA TRP A 272 1.94 3.66 0.07
C TRP A 272 3.17 2.80 -0.23
N GLY A 273 2.97 1.59 -0.74
CA GLY A 273 4.00 0.58 -0.92
C GLY A 273 4.03 -0.40 0.25
N VAL A 274 2.98 -1.22 0.39
CA VAL A 274 2.85 -2.22 1.47
C VAL A 274 4.07 -3.15 1.57
N VAL A 275 4.71 -3.44 0.45
CA VAL A 275 5.98 -4.21 0.40
C VAL A 275 7.10 -3.58 1.23
N ALA A 276 7.08 -2.26 1.46
CA ALA A 276 8.05 -1.61 2.35
C ALA A 276 7.77 -1.94 3.82
N ASN A 277 6.47 -2.09 4.23
CA ASN A 277 6.15 -2.58 5.57
C ASN A 277 6.65 -4.02 5.74
N GLU A 278 6.41 -4.89 4.75
CA GLU A 278 6.83 -6.29 4.76
C GLU A 278 8.36 -6.40 4.91
N ALA A 279 9.11 -5.63 4.13
CA ALA A 279 10.56 -5.57 4.25
C ALA A 279 11.01 -5.08 5.64
N CYS A 280 10.43 -4.00 6.16
CA CYS A 280 10.77 -3.47 7.48
C CYS A 280 10.43 -4.45 8.61
N ILE A 281 9.29 -5.16 8.55
CA ILE A 281 8.92 -6.20 9.52
C ILE A 281 9.96 -7.33 9.52
N ALA A 282 10.47 -7.70 8.34
CA ALA A 282 11.53 -8.68 8.19
C ALA A 282 12.94 -8.14 8.54
N GLY A 283 13.04 -6.91 9.02
CA GLY A 283 14.30 -6.25 9.29
C GLY A 283 15.17 -6.03 8.06
N THR A 284 14.57 -5.87 6.88
CA THR A 284 15.26 -5.61 5.63
C THR A 284 15.18 -4.12 5.31
N PRO A 285 16.30 -3.38 5.39
CA PRO A 285 16.34 -1.96 5.07
C PRO A 285 15.90 -1.69 3.63
N VAL A 286 15.19 -0.59 3.42
CA VAL A 286 14.60 -0.25 2.11
C VAL A 286 15.31 0.94 1.49
N ILE A 287 15.70 0.80 0.23
CA ILE A 287 16.16 1.90 -0.61
C ILE A 287 15.02 2.28 -1.55
N THR A 288 14.51 3.49 -1.42
CA THR A 288 13.35 3.95 -2.19
C THR A 288 13.53 5.38 -2.72
N CYS A 289 12.50 5.92 -3.36
CA CYS A 289 12.47 7.29 -3.87
C CYS A 289 11.25 8.06 -3.34
N ASN A 290 11.26 9.38 -3.48
CA ASN A 290 10.18 10.24 -3.02
C ASN A 290 8.80 9.95 -3.65
N ASN A 291 8.75 9.15 -4.73
CA ASN A 291 7.50 8.81 -5.40
C ASN A 291 6.71 7.70 -4.67
N ALA A 292 7.32 6.99 -3.73
CA ALA A 292 6.62 6.04 -2.85
C ALA A 292 5.90 6.79 -1.71
N GLY A 293 4.71 6.36 -1.34
CA GLY A 293 3.98 6.91 -0.20
C GLY A 293 4.71 6.70 1.12
N ALA A 294 5.35 5.55 1.28
CA ALA A 294 6.13 5.19 2.47
C ALA A 294 7.41 6.02 2.66
N ALA A 295 7.90 6.72 1.62
CA ALA A 295 9.08 7.55 1.71
C ALA A 295 8.87 8.76 2.63
N ASN A 296 9.81 8.99 3.55
CA ASN A 296 9.79 10.01 4.60
C ASN A 296 8.65 9.86 5.64
N GLU A 297 7.98 8.70 5.64
CA GLU A 297 7.01 8.32 6.66
C GLU A 297 7.41 7.01 7.36
N LEU A 298 7.44 5.91 6.64
CA LEU A 298 7.97 4.63 7.12
C LEU A 298 9.47 4.50 6.88
N ILE A 299 9.93 4.89 5.69
CA ILE A 299 11.35 4.86 5.34
C ILE A 299 11.93 6.25 5.57
N ILE A 300 12.75 6.37 6.62
CA ILE A 300 13.42 7.60 7.01
C ILE A 300 14.88 7.54 6.54
N ASN A 301 15.25 8.56 5.78
CA ASN A 301 16.59 8.63 5.17
C ASN A 301 17.71 8.56 6.23
N ASN A 302 18.71 7.72 6.00
CA ASN A 302 19.84 7.47 6.91
C ASN A 302 19.48 6.92 8.31
N PHE A 303 18.23 6.49 8.51
CA PHE A 303 17.77 5.90 9.78
C PHE A 303 17.49 4.38 9.65
N ASN A 304 16.58 4.00 8.76
CA ASN A 304 16.18 2.61 8.52
C ASN A 304 16.21 2.21 7.04
N GLY A 305 16.79 3.07 6.21
CA GLY A 305 16.94 2.92 4.78
C GLY A 305 17.38 4.22 4.13
N LEU A 306 17.18 4.34 2.83
CA LEU A 306 17.50 5.55 2.07
C LEU A 306 16.30 5.99 1.22
N VAL A 307 16.15 7.31 1.08
CA VAL A 307 15.20 7.94 0.15
C VAL A 307 16.00 8.78 -0.85
N LEU A 308 16.14 8.27 -2.07
CA LEU A 308 17.05 8.82 -3.08
C LEU A 308 16.29 9.34 -4.31
N LYS A 309 16.90 10.29 -5.02
CA LYS A 309 16.47 10.66 -6.37
C LYS A 309 16.74 9.48 -7.33
N LEU A 310 15.89 9.27 -8.32
CA LEU A 310 16.04 8.20 -9.32
C LEU A 310 17.22 8.52 -10.27
N LYS A 311 18.44 8.24 -9.81
CA LYS A 311 19.72 8.34 -10.55
C LYS A 311 20.51 7.07 -10.32
N VAL A 312 20.77 6.30 -11.37
CA VAL A 312 21.46 4.99 -11.31
C VAL A 312 22.79 5.06 -10.55
N LYS A 313 23.67 6.01 -10.92
CA LYS A 313 24.95 6.23 -10.26
C LYS A 313 24.83 6.49 -8.74
N LEU A 314 23.84 7.29 -8.34
CA LEU A 314 23.62 7.60 -6.92
C LEU A 314 23.18 6.34 -6.15
N TRP A 315 22.24 5.55 -6.71
CA TRP A 315 21.77 4.34 -6.07
C TRP A 315 22.87 3.29 -5.97
N SER A 316 23.63 3.05 -7.05
CA SER A 316 24.73 2.07 -7.04
C SER A 316 25.76 2.41 -5.98
N GLN A 317 26.24 3.66 -5.92
CA GLN A 317 27.23 4.10 -4.94
C GLN A 317 26.75 3.96 -3.50
N GLU A 318 25.50 4.37 -3.19
CA GLU A 318 24.98 4.27 -1.83
C GLU A 318 24.72 2.82 -1.42
N ILE A 319 24.27 1.96 -2.35
CA ILE A 319 24.09 0.53 -2.09
C ILE A 319 25.43 -0.14 -1.78
N ILE A 320 26.48 0.11 -2.58
CA ILE A 320 27.83 -0.41 -2.33
C ILE A 320 28.33 0.03 -0.95
N LYS A 321 28.21 1.32 -0.61
CA LYS A 321 28.60 1.83 0.71
C LYS A 321 27.88 1.13 1.86
N ILE A 322 26.59 0.78 1.69
CA ILE A 322 25.82 0.09 2.73
C ILE A 322 26.23 -1.38 2.80
N LEU A 323 26.36 -2.08 1.67
CA LEU A 323 26.72 -3.50 1.64
C LEU A 323 28.13 -3.74 2.20
N ASN A 324 29.05 -2.77 2.04
CA ASN A 324 30.42 -2.82 2.58
C ASN A 324 30.52 -2.32 4.03
N ASN A 325 29.41 -1.88 4.65
CA ASN A 325 29.40 -1.38 6.02
C ASN A 325 28.43 -2.18 6.89
N GLU A 326 28.93 -3.26 7.47
CA GLU A 326 28.13 -4.17 8.28
C GLU A 326 27.48 -3.47 9.48
N ARG A 327 28.19 -2.55 10.15
CA ARG A 327 27.65 -1.78 11.28
C ARG A 327 26.44 -0.94 10.86
N LYS A 328 26.52 -0.26 9.71
CA LYS A 328 25.43 0.55 9.16
C LYS A 328 24.24 -0.34 8.77
N LEU A 329 24.52 -1.48 8.15
CA LEU A 329 23.52 -2.45 7.74
C LEU A 329 22.76 -3.03 8.95
N LYS A 330 23.46 -3.45 10.02
CA LYS A 330 22.86 -3.90 11.28
C LYS A 330 22.00 -2.81 11.93
N LYS A 331 22.51 -1.57 11.97
CA LYS A 331 21.75 -0.42 12.50
C LYS A 331 20.44 -0.21 11.73
N TYR A 332 20.49 -0.19 10.40
CA TYR A 332 19.30 0.02 9.57
C TYR A 332 18.29 -1.12 9.74
N SER A 333 18.77 -2.36 9.77
CA SER A 333 17.93 -3.54 9.99
C SER A 333 17.17 -3.49 11.32
N LYS A 334 17.87 -3.19 12.43
CA LYS A 334 17.28 -3.01 13.75
C LYS A 334 16.25 -1.88 13.75
N ASN A 335 16.61 -0.72 13.20
CA ASN A 335 15.72 0.43 13.13
C ASN A 335 14.48 0.13 12.29
N ALA A 336 14.60 -0.56 11.15
CA ALA A 336 13.47 -0.95 10.32
C ALA A 336 12.48 -1.82 11.09
N SER A 337 12.95 -2.89 11.76
CA SER A 337 12.10 -3.83 12.50
C SER A 337 11.46 -3.23 13.75
N VAL A 338 12.08 -2.23 14.36
CA VAL A 338 11.52 -1.53 15.52
C VAL A 338 10.54 -0.44 15.08
N PHE A 339 10.93 0.40 14.11
CA PHE A 339 10.14 1.55 13.72
C PHE A 339 8.83 1.18 13.01
N VAL A 340 8.80 0.08 12.27
CA VAL A 340 7.59 -0.40 11.57
C VAL A 340 6.44 -0.74 12.51
N LYS A 341 6.70 -1.00 13.78
CA LYS A 341 5.66 -1.25 14.81
C LYS A 341 4.69 -0.07 14.97
N ASN A 342 5.14 1.15 14.66
CA ASN A 342 4.28 2.33 14.65
C ASN A 342 3.26 2.34 13.49
N PHE A 343 3.38 1.38 12.57
CA PHE A 343 2.56 1.24 11.36
C PHE A 343 1.83 -0.11 11.34
N ASP A 344 1.50 -0.65 12.48
CA ASP A 344 0.75 -1.90 12.60
C ASP A 344 -0.76 -1.71 12.43
N SER A 345 -1.50 -2.80 12.42
CA SER A 345 -2.95 -2.80 12.27
C SER A 345 -3.67 -2.07 13.43
N SER A 346 -3.09 -2.06 14.63
CA SER A 346 -3.63 -1.34 15.79
C SER A 346 -3.51 0.17 15.60
N ALA A 347 -2.34 0.64 15.16
CA ALA A 347 -2.13 2.07 14.86
C ALA A 347 -3.06 2.55 13.75
N ALA A 348 -3.24 1.76 12.68
CA ALA A 348 -4.16 2.05 11.60
C ALA A 348 -5.62 2.10 12.09
N ALA A 349 -6.06 1.10 12.85
CA ALA A 349 -7.41 1.04 13.41
C ALA A 349 -7.71 2.21 14.34
N LYS A 350 -6.75 2.60 15.20
CA LYS A 350 -6.89 3.77 16.09
C LYS A 350 -7.22 5.04 15.30
N LYS A 351 -6.57 5.27 14.16
CA LYS A 351 -6.83 6.46 13.32
C LYS A 351 -8.20 6.41 12.66
N ILE A 352 -8.65 5.24 12.19
CA ILE A 352 -10.01 5.07 11.65
C ILE A 352 -11.05 5.35 12.74
N ILE A 353 -10.87 4.81 13.95
CA ILE A 353 -11.78 5.03 15.08
C ILE A 353 -11.82 6.51 15.48
N MET A 354 -10.67 7.19 15.48
CA MET A 354 -10.61 8.63 15.75
C MET A 354 -11.39 9.42 14.68
N ALA A 355 -11.24 9.09 13.40
CA ALA A 355 -11.97 9.73 12.32
C ALA A 355 -13.49 9.52 12.48
N VAL A 356 -13.91 8.31 12.80
CA VAL A 356 -15.32 7.96 13.08
C VAL A 356 -15.88 8.79 14.25
N LYS A 357 -15.15 8.87 15.36
CA LYS A 357 -15.57 9.63 16.55
C LYS A 357 -15.66 11.14 16.29
N LEU A 358 -14.78 11.69 15.47
CA LEU A 358 -14.76 13.12 15.15
C LEU A 358 -15.77 13.54 14.07
N ALA A 359 -16.17 12.63 13.19
CA ALA A 359 -17.18 12.91 12.18
C ALA A 359 -18.57 13.16 12.78
N ILE A 360 -18.79 12.76 14.04
CA ILE A 360 -20.09 12.90 14.74
C ILE A 360 -20.18 14.19 15.54
N LYS A 361 -19.04 14.65 16.03
CA LYS A 361 -18.96 15.99 16.67
C LYS A 361 -19.12 17.10 15.63
#